data_5ec5e12e13872cdb96bc6b9560581b67
#
_entry.id   5ec5e12e13872cdb96bc6b9560581b67
#
_cell.length_a   1.000
_cell.length_b   1.000
_cell.length_c   1.000
_cell.angle_alpha   90.00
_cell.angle_beta   90.00
_cell.angle_gamma   90.00
#
_symmetry.space_group_name_H-M   'P 1'
#
loop_
_entity.id
_entity.type
_entity.pdbx_description
1 polymer ?
#
loop_
_entity_poly.entity_id
_entity_poly.type
_entity_poly.pdbx_seq_one_letter_code
_entity_poly.pdbx_strand_id
1 'polypeptide(L)'
;AGASWRNPEGPGSHIMDRANHPVVQIAVEDAEAYAEWAGNSLPSEAEWEYAARGGIERTAYAWGAELAPEGKQLANTWQGLFPFANQEIDGFSGTSPVGCYPANGYSLYDMIGNAWELTADIYDANANTQVMKGGSYLCAENYCQRYRPAARHPQERDLPTGHVGFRTIRRTS
;
A
#
# COMPACT_ATOMS: atom_id res chain seq x y z
N ALA A 1 -2.91 -21.20 -3.92
CA ALA A 1 -1.64 -21.75 -3.42
C ALA A 1 -0.57 -21.57 -4.50
N GLY A 2 0.71 -21.36 -4.09
CA GLY A 2 1.84 -21.19 -5.02
C GLY A 2 2.03 -19.78 -5.58
N ALA A 3 1.36 -18.77 -5.05
CA ALA A 3 1.65 -17.39 -5.37
C ALA A 3 2.97 -16.96 -4.72
N SER A 4 3.70 -16.09 -5.38
CA SER A 4 4.96 -15.49 -4.94
C SER A 4 5.15 -14.15 -5.64
N TRP A 5 6.14 -13.37 -5.24
CA TRP A 5 6.42 -12.11 -5.91
C TRP A 5 6.76 -12.26 -7.42
N ARG A 6 7.24 -13.43 -7.86
CA ARG A 6 7.46 -13.74 -9.28
C ARG A 6 6.19 -14.19 -10.02
N ASN A 7 5.26 -14.78 -9.29
CA ASN A 7 4.00 -15.32 -9.76
C ASN A 7 2.86 -14.81 -8.88
N PRO A 8 2.52 -13.51 -8.92
CA PRO A 8 1.68 -12.86 -7.88
C PRO A 8 0.25 -13.39 -7.82
N GLU A 9 -0.27 -13.96 -8.89
CA GLU A 9 -1.61 -14.58 -8.95
C GLU A 9 -1.54 -16.13 -8.89
N GLY A 10 -0.34 -16.69 -8.63
CA GLY A 10 -0.11 -18.12 -8.57
C GLY A 10 0.54 -18.69 -9.83
N PRO A 11 0.63 -20.02 -9.92
CA PRO A 11 1.29 -20.71 -11.03
C PRO A 11 0.72 -20.28 -12.39
N GLY A 12 1.61 -19.91 -13.31
CA GLY A 12 1.25 -19.43 -14.65
C GLY A 12 1.14 -17.91 -14.78
N SER A 13 1.06 -17.17 -13.69
CA SER A 13 1.23 -15.71 -13.70
C SER A 13 2.69 -15.31 -13.76
N HIS A 14 2.99 -14.09 -14.16
CA HIS A 14 4.35 -13.56 -14.25
C HIS A 14 4.36 -12.03 -14.03
N ILE A 15 5.54 -11.46 -13.84
CA ILE A 15 5.76 -10.03 -13.62
C ILE A 15 6.32 -9.28 -14.82
N MET A 16 6.45 -9.93 -15.98
CA MET A 16 7.10 -9.38 -17.17
C MET A 16 6.38 -8.15 -17.75
N ASP A 17 5.08 -8.08 -17.56
CA ASP A 17 4.20 -6.98 -17.98
C ASP A 17 3.85 -6.00 -16.84
N ARG A 18 4.45 -6.20 -15.65
CA ARG A 18 4.15 -5.45 -14.41
C ARG A 18 5.39 -4.80 -13.81
N ALA A 19 6.38 -4.46 -14.63
CA ALA A 19 7.63 -3.87 -14.15
C ALA A 19 7.46 -2.55 -13.37
N ASN A 20 6.37 -1.84 -13.61
CA ASN A 20 5.98 -0.60 -12.93
C ASN A 20 4.80 -0.76 -11.94
N HIS A 21 4.44 -1.97 -11.59
CA HIS A 21 3.51 -2.22 -10.49
C HIS A 21 4.27 -2.39 -9.15
N PRO A 22 3.61 -2.17 -8.01
CA PRO A 22 4.22 -2.49 -6.72
C PRO A 22 4.51 -3.99 -6.64
N VAL A 23 5.62 -4.35 -6.01
CA VAL A 23 5.85 -5.74 -5.63
C VAL A 23 4.84 -6.15 -4.57
N VAL A 24 4.29 -7.34 -4.72
CA VAL A 24 3.35 -7.95 -3.78
C VAL A 24 3.72 -9.42 -3.53
N GLN A 25 3.01 -10.11 -2.67
CA GLN A 25 3.32 -11.51 -2.28
C GLN A 25 4.72 -11.61 -1.64
N ILE A 26 5.04 -10.66 -0.75
CA ILE A 26 6.28 -10.62 0.02
C ILE A 26 5.97 -10.75 1.52
N ALA A 27 6.84 -11.40 2.25
CA ALA A 27 6.85 -11.40 3.71
C ALA A 27 7.62 -10.17 4.25
N VAL A 28 7.50 -9.90 5.55
CA VAL A 28 8.25 -8.78 6.16
C VAL A 28 9.76 -8.98 5.99
N GLU A 29 10.24 -10.21 6.17
CA GLU A 29 11.66 -10.55 6.01
C GLU A 29 12.18 -10.29 4.60
N ASP A 30 11.35 -10.49 3.56
CA ASP A 30 11.71 -10.18 2.18
C ASP A 30 11.89 -8.66 1.99
N ALA A 31 10.99 -7.87 2.56
CA ALA A 31 11.04 -6.42 2.49
C ALA A 31 12.25 -5.85 3.25
N GLU A 32 12.55 -6.38 4.43
CA GLU A 32 13.72 -6.04 5.25
C GLU A 32 15.02 -6.39 4.51
N ALA A 33 15.12 -7.60 3.96
CA ALA A 33 16.28 -8.05 3.19
C ALA A 33 16.54 -7.20 1.94
N TYR A 34 15.48 -6.84 1.22
CA TYR A 34 15.60 -5.94 0.07
C TYR A 34 16.07 -4.54 0.50
N ALA A 35 15.48 -3.99 1.56
CA ALA A 35 15.86 -2.67 2.05
C ALA A 35 17.34 -2.62 2.44
N GLU A 36 17.82 -3.62 3.17
CA GLU A 36 19.24 -3.75 3.55
C GLU A 36 20.15 -3.87 2.31
N TRP A 37 19.80 -4.74 1.36
CA TRP A 37 20.56 -4.90 0.11
C TRP A 37 20.66 -3.59 -0.67
N ALA A 38 19.60 -2.78 -0.69
CA ALA A 38 19.55 -1.49 -1.37
C ALA A 38 20.26 -0.35 -0.59
N GLY A 39 20.78 -0.62 0.60
CA GLY A 39 21.34 0.41 1.49
C GLY A 39 20.29 1.36 2.07
N ASN A 40 19.07 0.89 2.18
CA ASN A 40 17.89 1.61 2.66
C ASN A 40 17.34 0.96 3.94
N SER A 41 16.19 1.44 4.40
CA SER A 41 15.40 0.82 5.47
C SER A 41 13.90 0.94 5.18
N LEU A 42 13.08 0.14 5.84
CA LEU A 42 11.65 0.40 5.88
C LEU A 42 11.40 1.69 6.70
N PRO A 43 10.41 2.50 6.33
CA PRO A 43 10.00 3.64 7.14
C PRO A 43 9.40 3.17 8.46
N SER A 44 9.58 3.93 9.53
CA SER A 44 8.71 3.78 10.70
C SER A 44 7.28 4.19 10.35
N GLU A 45 6.31 3.76 11.16
CA GLU A 45 4.91 4.18 11.02
C GLU A 45 4.78 5.71 11.02
N ALA A 46 5.51 6.40 11.90
CA ALA A 46 5.49 7.84 11.99
C ALA A 46 6.09 8.53 10.75
N GLU A 47 7.21 8.02 10.23
CA GLU A 47 7.83 8.51 8.98
C GLU A 47 6.89 8.30 7.80
N TRP A 48 6.27 7.12 7.73
CA TRP A 48 5.33 6.80 6.67
C TRP A 48 4.10 7.73 6.69
N GLU A 49 3.50 7.93 7.87
CA GLU A 49 2.33 8.80 8.01
C GLU A 49 2.66 10.26 7.70
N TYR A 50 3.79 10.76 8.18
CA TYR A 50 4.27 12.10 7.84
C TYR A 50 4.43 12.27 6.32
N ALA A 51 5.07 11.30 5.68
CA ALA A 51 5.25 11.29 4.23
C ALA A 51 3.90 11.24 3.47
N ALA A 52 2.97 10.40 3.93
CA ALA A 52 1.65 10.27 3.32
C ALA A 52 0.81 11.54 3.39
N ARG A 53 0.94 12.31 4.48
CA ARG A 53 0.21 13.58 4.63
C ARG A 53 0.65 14.67 3.67
N GLY A 54 1.85 14.60 3.11
CA GLY A 54 2.31 15.55 2.09
C GLY A 54 2.27 17.02 2.51
N GLY A 55 2.39 17.33 3.81
CA GLY A 55 2.31 18.67 4.36
C GLY A 55 0.90 19.15 4.71
N ILE A 56 -0.15 18.34 4.50
CA ILE A 56 -1.53 18.67 4.88
C ILE A 56 -1.86 18.03 6.23
N GLU A 57 -2.22 18.85 7.19
CA GLU A 57 -2.61 18.41 8.53
C GLU A 57 -4.12 18.33 8.70
N ARG A 58 -4.56 17.42 9.59
CA ARG A 58 -5.95 17.29 10.05
C ARG A 58 -6.99 17.00 8.95
N THR A 59 -6.56 16.37 7.86
CA THR A 59 -7.45 15.89 6.81
C THR A 59 -7.60 14.38 6.85
N ALA A 60 -8.70 13.87 6.30
CA ALA A 60 -8.97 12.44 6.21
C ALA A 60 -8.02 11.74 5.24
N TYR A 61 -7.68 12.39 4.13
CA TYR A 61 -6.85 11.88 3.05
C TYR A 61 -5.63 12.76 2.80
N ALA A 62 -4.68 12.28 2.01
CA ALA A 62 -3.46 12.99 1.65
C ALA A 62 -3.73 14.23 0.74
N TRP A 63 -4.93 14.39 0.24
CA TRP A 63 -5.36 15.49 -0.64
C TRP A 63 -6.52 16.32 -0.08
N GLY A 64 -7.10 15.96 1.07
CA GLY A 64 -8.19 16.72 1.67
C GLY A 64 -9.19 15.87 2.44
N ALA A 65 -10.43 16.35 2.50
CA ALA A 65 -11.48 15.73 3.31
C ALA A 65 -12.28 14.64 2.58
N GLU A 66 -12.34 14.68 1.26
CA GLU A 66 -13.14 13.79 0.42
C GLU A 66 -12.29 12.72 -0.25
N LEU A 67 -12.77 11.47 -0.32
CA LEU A 67 -12.06 10.37 -0.99
C LEU A 67 -11.93 10.63 -2.50
N ALA A 68 -13.03 11.03 -3.12
CA ALA A 68 -13.12 11.29 -4.56
C ALA A 68 -13.71 12.71 -4.80
N PRO A 69 -12.91 13.77 -4.64
CA PRO A 69 -13.39 15.12 -4.87
C PRO A 69 -13.91 15.28 -6.32
N GLU A 70 -15.09 15.86 -6.45
CA GLU A 70 -15.78 16.00 -7.75
C GLU A 70 -15.97 14.68 -8.53
N GLY A 71 -15.99 13.55 -7.81
CA GLY A 71 -16.08 12.21 -8.40
C GLY A 71 -14.78 11.67 -8.99
N LYS A 72 -13.68 12.40 -8.88
CA LYS A 72 -12.38 12.00 -9.42
C LYS A 72 -11.66 11.07 -8.45
N GLN A 73 -11.33 9.86 -8.91
CA GLN A 73 -10.51 8.92 -8.13
C GLN A 73 -9.06 9.44 -8.06
N LEU A 74 -8.53 9.52 -6.84
CA LEU A 74 -7.16 9.99 -6.58
C LEU A 74 -6.26 8.89 -6.02
N ALA A 75 -6.79 7.66 -5.92
CA ALA A 75 -6.08 6.47 -5.50
C ALA A 75 -6.74 5.22 -6.06
N ASN A 76 -5.99 4.14 -6.20
CA ASN A 76 -6.51 2.83 -6.55
C ASN A 76 -7.13 2.18 -5.31
N THR A 77 -8.44 2.13 -5.25
CA THR A 77 -9.24 1.57 -4.15
C THR A 77 -10.43 0.79 -4.72
N TRP A 78 -11.16 0.07 -3.89
CA TRP A 78 -12.37 -0.62 -4.31
C TRP A 78 -13.56 0.35 -4.41
N GLN A 79 -14.16 0.46 -5.58
CA GLN A 79 -15.36 1.27 -5.80
C GLN A 79 -16.59 0.40 -5.93
N GLY A 80 -17.41 0.37 -4.89
CA GLY A 80 -18.65 -0.39 -4.84
C GLY A 80 -18.78 -1.27 -3.62
N LEU A 81 -19.66 -2.26 -3.70
CA LEU A 81 -19.97 -3.14 -2.57
C LEU A 81 -18.94 -4.26 -2.43
N PHE A 82 -17.98 -4.09 -1.53
CA PHE A 82 -17.00 -5.14 -1.25
C PHE A 82 -17.63 -6.34 -0.55
N PRO A 83 -17.29 -7.59 -0.88
CA PRO A 83 -16.42 -8.06 -1.97
C PRO A 83 -17.16 -8.43 -3.27
N PHE A 84 -18.41 -8.02 -3.44
CA PHE A 84 -19.32 -8.54 -4.44
C PHE A 84 -19.27 -7.81 -5.79
N ALA A 85 -19.00 -6.50 -5.77
CA ALA A 85 -19.00 -5.70 -6.98
C ALA A 85 -17.97 -4.57 -6.88
N ASN A 86 -16.93 -4.63 -7.70
CA ASN A 86 -16.04 -3.51 -7.98
C ASN A 86 -16.49 -2.86 -9.29
N GLN A 87 -16.75 -1.56 -9.27
CA GLN A 87 -17.15 -0.80 -10.45
C GLN A 87 -15.95 -0.36 -11.30
N GLU A 88 -14.74 -0.52 -10.79
CA GLU A 88 -13.47 -0.20 -11.49
C GLU A 88 -13.47 1.21 -12.11
N ILE A 89 -14.05 2.19 -11.40
CA ILE A 89 -14.13 3.58 -11.84
C ILE A 89 -12.73 4.18 -11.98
N ASP A 90 -11.79 3.70 -11.18
CA ASP A 90 -10.38 4.07 -11.25
C ASP A 90 -9.61 3.39 -12.38
N GLY A 91 -10.23 2.42 -13.08
CA GLY A 91 -9.69 1.68 -14.21
C GLY A 91 -8.95 0.39 -13.85
N PHE A 92 -8.95 -0.03 -12.59
CA PHE A 92 -8.18 -1.19 -12.14
C PHE A 92 -8.99 -2.15 -11.25
N SER A 93 -8.88 -3.44 -11.53
CA SER A 93 -9.44 -4.52 -10.69
C SER A 93 -8.43 -5.05 -9.66
N GLY A 94 -7.16 -4.79 -9.85
CA GLY A 94 -6.02 -5.20 -9.02
C GLY A 94 -5.07 -4.04 -8.76
N THR A 95 -3.78 -4.31 -8.64
CA THR A 95 -2.77 -3.25 -8.53
C THR A 95 -2.71 -2.40 -9.81
N SER A 96 -2.47 -1.12 -9.66
CA SER A 96 -2.17 -0.20 -10.77
C SER A 96 -0.65 0.01 -10.93
N PRO A 97 -0.17 0.45 -12.11
CA PRO A 97 1.19 0.97 -12.23
C PRO A 97 1.44 2.12 -11.25
N VAL A 98 2.63 2.17 -10.66
CA VAL A 98 3.00 3.24 -9.74
C VAL A 98 3.02 4.60 -10.43
N GLY A 99 2.56 5.65 -9.75
CA GLY A 99 2.53 7.01 -10.30
C GLY A 99 1.36 7.29 -11.24
N CYS A 100 0.33 6.44 -11.31
CA CYS A 100 -0.87 6.70 -12.11
C CYS A 100 -1.74 7.83 -11.54
N TYR A 101 -1.61 8.12 -10.26
CA TYR A 101 -2.37 9.15 -9.56
C TYR A 101 -1.50 10.36 -9.22
N PRO A 102 -2.08 11.52 -8.91
CA PRO A 102 -1.32 12.70 -8.54
C PRO A 102 -0.44 12.46 -7.30
N ALA A 103 0.78 13.00 -7.34
CA ALA A 103 1.64 13.02 -6.17
C ALA A 103 1.08 13.92 -5.07
N ASN A 104 1.41 13.62 -3.83
CA ASN A 104 1.11 14.50 -2.70
C ASN A 104 2.07 15.72 -2.66
N GLY A 105 1.91 16.60 -1.66
CA GLY A 105 2.71 17.81 -1.53
C GLY A 105 4.23 17.60 -1.30
N TYR A 106 4.65 16.37 -1.03
CA TYR A 106 6.06 15.96 -0.95
C TYR A 106 6.53 15.22 -2.20
N SER A 107 5.78 15.29 -3.30
CA SER A 107 6.07 14.60 -4.56
C SER A 107 6.12 13.06 -4.43
N LEU A 108 5.37 12.50 -3.48
CA LEU A 108 5.25 11.07 -3.28
C LEU A 108 3.95 10.55 -3.89
N TYR A 109 4.06 9.43 -4.60
CA TYR A 109 2.97 8.77 -5.29
C TYR A 109 2.43 7.59 -4.47
N ASP A 110 1.16 7.26 -4.70
CA ASP A 110 0.50 6.03 -4.23
C ASP A 110 0.61 5.79 -2.71
N MET A 111 0.63 6.88 -1.92
CA MET A 111 0.63 6.81 -0.46
C MET A 111 -0.72 6.33 0.10
N ILE A 112 -1.73 6.21 -0.74
CA ILE A 112 -3.07 5.72 -0.42
C ILE A 112 -3.50 4.75 -1.52
N GLY A 113 -4.03 3.58 -1.11
CA GLY A 113 -4.52 2.56 -2.05
C GLY A 113 -3.41 1.75 -2.71
N ASN A 114 -3.71 1.12 -3.82
CA ASN A 114 -2.86 0.23 -4.62
C ASN A 114 -2.42 -1.02 -3.82
N ALA A 115 -1.37 -0.94 -3.02
CA ALA A 115 -0.94 -2.01 -2.13
C ALA A 115 -0.67 -1.47 -0.73
N TRP A 116 -1.03 -2.24 0.31
CA TRP A 116 -0.58 -1.97 1.67
C TRP A 116 0.94 -1.90 1.72
N GLU A 117 1.47 -1.07 2.60
CA GLU A 117 2.90 -0.90 2.75
C GLU A 117 3.37 -1.25 4.15
N LEU A 118 4.32 -2.18 4.22
CA LEU A 118 4.96 -2.60 5.47
C LEU A 118 5.83 -1.47 6.02
N THR A 119 5.77 -1.28 7.34
CA THR A 119 6.65 -0.36 8.09
C THR A 119 7.63 -1.14 8.96
N ALA A 120 8.58 -0.45 9.59
CA ALA A 120 9.52 -1.07 10.52
C ALA A 120 8.92 -1.38 11.89
N ASP A 121 7.70 -0.89 12.19
CA ASP A 121 7.13 -1.00 13.52
C ASP A 121 6.38 -2.30 13.72
N ILE A 122 6.57 -2.91 14.89
CA ILE A 122 5.81 -4.08 15.34
C ILE A 122 4.43 -3.61 15.79
N TYR A 123 3.38 -4.27 15.28
CA TYR A 123 2.01 -4.01 15.71
C TYR A 123 1.70 -4.69 17.04
N ASP A 124 1.96 -5.99 17.14
CA ASP A 124 1.86 -6.80 18.35
C ASP A 124 2.94 -7.89 18.33
N ALA A 125 3.88 -7.80 19.28
CA ALA A 125 4.98 -8.75 19.37
C ALA A 125 4.51 -10.17 19.77
N ASN A 126 3.43 -10.30 20.54
CA ASN A 126 2.91 -11.59 20.96
C ASN A 126 2.18 -12.31 19.79
N ALA A 127 1.56 -11.55 18.92
CA ALA A 127 0.89 -12.05 17.72
C ALA A 127 1.81 -12.12 16.50
N ASN A 128 3.10 -11.78 16.62
CA ASN A 128 4.08 -11.73 15.52
C ASN A 128 3.58 -10.91 14.32
N THR A 129 3.03 -9.71 14.58
CA THR A 129 2.47 -8.86 13.55
C THR A 129 3.24 -7.55 13.39
N GLN A 130 3.34 -7.09 12.14
CA GLN A 130 3.95 -5.83 11.72
C GLN A 130 2.88 -4.80 11.39
N VAL A 131 3.19 -3.51 11.54
CA VAL A 131 2.31 -2.44 11.09
C VAL A 131 2.37 -2.32 9.58
N MET A 132 1.21 -2.28 8.93
CA MET A 132 1.08 -1.84 7.54
C MET A 132 0.15 -0.63 7.42
N LYS A 133 0.40 0.20 6.41
CA LYS A 133 -0.23 1.51 6.18
C LYS A 133 -0.74 1.64 4.75
N GLY A 134 -1.58 2.62 4.50
CA GLY A 134 -1.99 3.09 3.17
C GLY A 134 -3.22 2.44 2.57
N GLY A 135 -3.60 1.26 3.00
CA GLY A 135 -4.67 0.51 2.34
C GLY A 135 -4.23 -0.10 1.00
N SER A 136 -5.16 -0.71 0.30
CA SER A 136 -4.91 -1.34 -1.00
C SER A 136 -6.11 -1.19 -1.92
N TYR A 137 -5.99 -1.70 -3.15
CA TYR A 137 -7.09 -1.80 -4.11
C TYR A 137 -8.31 -2.60 -3.62
N LEU A 138 -8.17 -3.36 -2.51
CA LEU A 138 -9.27 -4.08 -1.87
C LEU A 138 -10.00 -3.25 -0.80
N CYS A 139 -9.54 -2.04 -0.49
CA CYS A 139 -10.14 -1.21 0.54
C CYS A 139 -11.32 -0.41 -0.02
N ALA A 140 -12.50 -0.66 0.54
CA ALA A 140 -13.77 -0.03 0.18
C ALA A 140 -14.31 0.84 1.31
N GLU A 141 -15.14 1.83 0.98
CA GLU A 141 -15.80 2.68 1.99
C GLU A 141 -16.69 1.89 2.95
N ASN A 142 -17.35 0.85 2.45
CA ASN A 142 -18.26 0.02 3.24
C ASN A 142 -17.56 -1.07 4.08
N TYR A 143 -16.27 -1.31 3.86
CA TYR A 143 -15.55 -2.42 4.50
C TYR A 143 -14.26 -2.00 5.20
N CYS A 144 -13.42 -1.22 4.56
CA CYS A 144 -12.08 -0.91 5.04
C CYS A 144 -11.73 0.56 4.71
N GLN A 145 -12.01 1.48 5.60
CA GLN A 145 -11.55 2.87 5.45
C GLN A 145 -10.12 3.09 5.97
N ARG A 146 -9.28 2.04 5.95
CA ARG A 146 -7.92 2.07 6.51
C ARG A 146 -6.87 2.61 5.54
N TYR A 147 -7.28 3.06 4.37
CA TYR A 147 -6.44 3.81 3.43
C TYR A 147 -6.16 5.26 3.88
N ARG A 148 -6.77 5.74 4.96
CA ARG A 148 -6.45 7.07 5.53
C ARG A 148 -5.04 7.06 6.15
N PRO A 149 -4.24 8.14 6.03
CA PRO A 149 -2.87 8.19 6.56
C PRO A 149 -2.74 7.81 8.03
N ALA A 150 -3.71 8.21 8.88
CA ALA A 150 -3.73 7.88 10.30
C ALA A 150 -4.09 6.41 10.62
N ALA A 151 -4.67 5.69 9.65
CA ALA A 151 -5.07 4.31 9.88
C ALA A 151 -3.86 3.36 9.86
N ARG A 152 -3.96 2.29 10.64
CA ARG A 152 -2.96 1.23 10.72
C ARG A 152 -3.64 -0.14 10.72
N HIS A 153 -2.94 -1.17 10.27
CA HIS A 153 -3.45 -2.54 10.28
C HIS A 153 -2.33 -3.53 10.61
N PRO A 154 -2.63 -4.62 11.34
CA PRO A 154 -1.65 -5.69 11.55
C PRO A 154 -1.50 -6.54 10.30
N GLN A 155 -0.26 -6.94 10.02
CA GLN A 155 0.10 -7.97 9.04
C GLN A 155 0.92 -9.04 9.72
N GLU A 156 0.54 -10.30 9.59
CA GLU A 156 1.37 -11.43 10.02
C GLU A 156 2.70 -11.41 9.24
N ARG A 157 3.83 -11.50 9.94
CA ARG A 157 5.16 -11.28 9.36
C ARG A 157 5.52 -12.28 8.27
N ASP A 158 5.01 -13.49 8.37
CA ASP A 158 5.28 -14.63 7.48
C ASP A 158 4.14 -14.94 6.49
N LEU A 159 3.13 -14.08 6.39
CA LEU A 159 1.98 -14.26 5.50
C LEU A 159 2.04 -13.29 4.30
N PRO A 160 2.67 -13.67 3.17
CA PRO A 160 2.64 -12.86 1.96
C PRO A 160 1.25 -12.87 1.33
N THR A 161 0.79 -11.70 0.86
CA THR A 161 -0.51 -11.57 0.20
C THR A 161 -0.42 -10.70 -1.07
N GLY A 162 -1.40 -10.86 -1.98
CA GLY A 162 -1.42 -10.19 -3.28
C GLY A 162 -1.71 -8.67 -3.23
N HIS A 163 -1.83 -8.10 -2.03
CA HIS A 163 -2.14 -6.70 -1.84
C HIS A 163 -1.27 -6.02 -0.77
N VAL A 164 -0.16 -6.68 -0.39
CA VAL A 164 0.83 -6.15 0.55
C VAL A 164 2.19 -6.07 -0.13
N GLY A 165 2.76 -4.89 -0.11
CA GLY A 165 4.07 -4.53 -0.61
C GLY A 165 4.81 -3.66 0.40
N PHE A 166 5.76 -2.85 -0.07
CA PHE A 166 6.52 -1.95 0.78
C PHE A 166 7.16 -0.82 -0.05
N ARG A 167 7.58 0.22 0.64
CA ARG A 167 8.55 1.21 0.13
C ARG A 167 9.74 1.30 1.07
N THR A 168 10.84 1.80 0.57
CA THR A 168 12.05 2.03 1.37
C THR A 168 12.34 3.52 1.51
N ILE A 169 13.04 3.87 2.57
CA ILE A 169 13.59 5.21 2.79
C ILE A 169 15.11 5.15 2.86
N ARG A 170 15.75 6.20 2.41
CA ARG A 170 17.18 6.41 2.59
C ARG A 170 17.40 7.41 3.71
N ARG A 171 18.07 6.98 4.78
CA ARG A 171 18.50 7.89 5.83
C ARG A 171 19.84 8.49 5.43
N THR A 172 19.91 9.83 5.32
CA THR A 172 21.17 10.53 5.17
C THR A 172 21.75 10.73 6.58
N SER A 173 22.96 10.26 6.78
CA SER A 173 23.77 10.55 7.97
C SER A 173 24.11 12.03 8.06
#